data_4f8d01adb6c1c4645796d785df2e9801
#
_entry.id   4f8d01adb6c1c4645796d785df2e9801
#
_cell.length_a   1.000
_cell.length_b   1.000
_cell.length_c   1.000
_cell.angle_alpha   90.00
_cell.angle_beta   90.00
_cell.angle_gamma   90.00
#
_symmetry.space_group_name_H-M   'P 1'
#
loop_
_entity.id
_entity.type
_entity.pdbx_description
1 polymer ?
#
loop_
_entity_poly.entity_id
_entity_poly.type
_entity_poly.pdbx_seq_one_letter_code
_entity_poly.pdbx_strand_id
1 'polypeptide(L)'
;MGDRIRKWIAVLLAGSILAMIQLVPAGGAVFVRENIENKEILGEKEASLQQPLHARAWVLMDADSGRILAGKDADIAYPMASTTKILTCILALEQGNPDDWVEVSEKAASMPDVQLNMRAGERYRLSDLLYSLMLESHNDSAVAVAEHIGGSVEEFAEKMNRKAREIGCKNVCFVTPNGLDVADADGNEHSASAADMARIMRYCAFQSPCREIFLEITRTASRTIQDESGNRSFYLANHNALLSQCTEVLSGKTGFTGKAGYCYVAALKKEGKAFTVALLGCGWPPHKTYKWADMRKLDQYAFDTYNWYDIFDREKTFPEVEVRRGVKGTTALTLNLPSEKQTFLMLLRADEKPDIRYEYPTELEAPVHEGQEVGQASYYINDEQVAAYPIYAAETVEKIDYGWCLRRCISYFETEFRSIWQIPAATTFSYGTFDSKSAYP
;
A
#
# COMPACT_ATOMS: atom_id res chain seq x y z
N MET A 1 20.21 -15.69 -30.45
CA MET A 1 19.12 -16.64 -30.33
C MET A 1 18.43 -16.63 -28.96
N GLY A 2 19.04 -16.03 -27.94
CA GLY A 2 18.51 -15.96 -26.57
C GLY A 2 17.45 -14.90 -26.30
N ASP A 3 17.46 -13.76 -27.00
CA ASP A 3 16.57 -12.64 -26.72
C ASP A 3 15.13 -12.76 -27.29
N ARG A 4 14.95 -13.55 -28.34
CA ARG A 4 13.62 -13.82 -28.89
C ARG A 4 12.82 -14.79 -27.99
N ILE A 5 13.49 -15.73 -27.33
CA ILE A 5 12.84 -16.72 -26.44
C ILE A 5 12.38 -16.04 -25.15
N ARG A 6 13.15 -15.07 -24.58
CA ARG A 6 12.75 -14.31 -23.39
C ARG A 6 11.53 -13.42 -23.62
N LYS A 7 11.39 -12.81 -24.82
CA LYS A 7 10.21 -12.01 -25.19
C LYS A 7 8.94 -12.87 -25.37
N TRP A 8 9.08 -14.11 -25.86
CA TRP A 8 7.93 -15.03 -25.98
C TRP A 8 7.48 -15.60 -24.64
N ILE A 9 8.38 -15.82 -23.69
CA ILE A 9 8.03 -16.23 -22.31
C ILE A 9 7.33 -15.10 -21.57
N ALA A 10 7.74 -13.85 -21.73
CA ALA A 10 7.07 -12.70 -21.14
C ALA A 10 5.67 -12.44 -21.71
N VAL A 11 5.46 -12.69 -23.00
CA VAL A 11 4.13 -12.59 -23.66
C VAL A 11 3.21 -13.74 -23.25
N LEU A 12 3.76 -14.94 -23.02
CA LEU A 12 2.98 -16.10 -22.53
C LEU A 12 2.60 -15.95 -21.04
N LEU A 13 3.44 -15.31 -20.21
CA LEU A 13 3.11 -15.02 -18.81
C LEU A 13 2.11 -13.87 -18.67
N ALA A 14 2.18 -12.84 -19.53
CA ALA A 14 1.19 -11.76 -19.55
C ALA A 14 -0.16 -12.22 -20.13
N GLY A 15 -0.16 -13.18 -21.06
CA GLY A 15 -1.38 -13.79 -21.63
C GLY A 15 -2.11 -14.70 -20.64
N SER A 16 -1.40 -15.36 -19.73
CA SER A 16 -2.01 -16.26 -18.74
C SER A 16 -2.66 -15.54 -17.56
N ILE A 17 -2.28 -14.30 -17.28
CA ILE A 17 -2.93 -13.48 -16.23
C ILE A 17 -4.23 -12.84 -16.76
N LEU A 18 -4.34 -12.61 -18.08
CA LEU A 18 -5.57 -12.05 -18.69
C LEU A 18 -6.59 -13.13 -19.08
N ALA A 19 -6.22 -14.40 -19.08
CA ALA A 19 -7.11 -15.50 -19.48
C ALA A 19 -7.86 -16.17 -18.32
N MET A 20 -7.65 -15.75 -17.07
CA MET A 20 -8.36 -16.27 -15.90
C MET A 20 -9.61 -15.44 -15.51
N ILE A 21 -9.97 -14.38 -16.28
CA ILE A 21 -11.15 -13.55 -15.98
C ILE A 21 -12.39 -13.95 -16.81
N GLN A 22 -12.38 -15.05 -17.52
CA GLN A 22 -13.61 -15.51 -18.19
C GLN A 22 -13.79 -17.01 -18.02
N LEU A 23 -14.68 -17.35 -17.10
CA LEU A 23 -15.62 -18.48 -17.16
C LEU A 23 -16.40 -18.57 -15.84
N VAL A 24 -17.22 -17.53 -15.56
CA VAL A 24 -18.40 -17.74 -14.72
C VAL A 24 -19.50 -18.19 -15.68
N PRO A 25 -20.00 -19.43 -15.61
CA PRO A 25 -21.17 -19.80 -16.39
C PRO A 25 -22.36 -18.97 -15.90
N ALA A 26 -23.30 -18.68 -16.80
CA ALA A 26 -24.54 -17.96 -16.52
C ALA A 26 -25.49 -18.77 -15.62
N GLY A 27 -25.08 -18.99 -14.39
CA GLY A 27 -25.91 -19.41 -13.27
C GLY A 27 -26.16 -18.19 -12.39
N GLY A 28 -27.39 -17.99 -11.90
CA GLY A 28 -27.73 -16.80 -11.12
C GLY A 28 -26.79 -16.63 -9.93
N ALA A 29 -26.11 -15.48 -9.86
CA ALA A 29 -25.33 -15.11 -8.69
C ALA A 29 -26.29 -14.69 -7.55
N VAL A 30 -26.08 -15.17 -6.35
CA VAL A 30 -26.79 -14.70 -5.16
C VAL A 30 -26.01 -13.54 -4.58
N PHE A 31 -26.65 -12.36 -4.52
CA PHE A 31 -26.14 -11.20 -3.81
C PHE A 31 -26.74 -11.17 -2.42
N VAL A 32 -25.95 -11.45 -1.42
CA VAL A 32 -26.34 -11.31 -0.02
C VAL A 32 -25.69 -10.07 0.54
N ARG A 33 -26.50 -9.08 0.92
CA ARG A 33 -26.03 -7.88 1.62
C ARG A 33 -26.33 -8.05 3.10
N GLU A 34 -25.29 -8.16 3.90
CA GLU A 34 -25.41 -8.23 5.35
C GLU A 34 -24.67 -7.02 5.96
N ASN A 35 -25.42 -6.24 6.75
CA ASN A 35 -24.80 -5.24 7.62
C ASN A 35 -24.40 -5.94 8.92
N ILE A 36 -23.13 -5.83 9.28
CA ILE A 36 -22.70 -6.26 10.61
C ILE A 36 -23.30 -5.26 11.61
N GLU A 37 -24.32 -5.67 12.33
CA GLU A 37 -24.72 -4.97 13.54
C GLU A 37 -23.61 -5.16 14.57
N ASN A 38 -22.80 -4.10 14.77
CA ASN A 38 -21.76 -4.12 15.78
C ASN A 38 -22.39 -4.45 17.14
N LYS A 39 -22.06 -5.62 17.71
CA LYS A 39 -22.29 -5.89 19.11
C LYS A 39 -21.67 -4.75 19.92
N GLU A 40 -22.52 -4.01 20.62
CA GLU A 40 -22.23 -2.97 21.60
C GLU A 40 -20.82 -2.38 21.54
N ILE A 41 -20.62 -1.41 20.68
CA ILE A 41 -19.56 -0.43 20.86
C ILE A 41 -20.03 0.43 22.02
N LEU A 42 -19.50 0.14 23.20
CA LEU A 42 -19.71 0.95 24.39
C LEU A 42 -19.37 2.39 24.02
N GLY A 43 -20.41 3.21 24.09
CA GLY A 43 -20.40 4.59 23.67
C GLY A 43 -19.21 5.36 24.20
N GLU A 44 -18.74 6.28 23.38
CA GLU A 44 -18.47 7.61 23.90
C GLU A 44 -18.03 8.55 22.78
N LYS A 45 -18.68 9.71 22.78
CA LYS A 45 -18.33 10.98 22.16
C LYS A 45 -17.89 10.95 20.70
N GLU A 46 -18.80 11.42 19.84
CA GLU A 46 -18.45 12.03 18.56
C GLU A 46 -17.37 13.09 18.75
N ALA A 47 -16.11 12.74 18.57
CA ALA A 47 -15.04 13.69 18.39
C ALA A 47 -15.13 14.23 16.96
N SER A 48 -16.01 15.19 16.74
CA SER A 48 -15.97 16.00 15.52
C SER A 48 -14.75 16.92 15.61
N LEU A 49 -14.10 17.19 14.48
CA LEU A 49 -13.17 18.32 14.37
C LEU A 49 -13.95 19.59 14.74
N GLN A 50 -13.92 19.96 16.03
CA GLN A 50 -14.77 21.02 16.60
C GLN A 50 -14.48 22.40 16.02
N GLN A 51 -13.38 22.57 15.29
CA GLN A 51 -12.99 23.83 14.68
C GLN A 51 -12.34 23.58 13.30
N PRO A 52 -12.61 24.42 12.31
CA PRO A 52 -11.96 24.33 11.02
C PRO A 52 -10.44 24.46 11.15
N LEU A 53 -9.71 23.78 10.29
CA LEU A 53 -8.27 23.93 10.14
C LEU A 53 -7.95 25.16 9.28
N HIS A 54 -6.76 25.73 9.50
CA HIS A 54 -6.25 26.83 8.68
C HIS A 54 -5.73 26.36 7.32
N ALA A 55 -5.39 25.06 7.20
CA ALA A 55 -4.90 24.49 5.96
C ALA A 55 -5.93 24.63 4.83
N ARG A 56 -5.45 25.03 3.65
CA ARG A 56 -6.25 25.09 2.43
C ARG A 56 -6.71 23.71 2.00
N ALA A 57 -5.79 22.77 1.97
CA ALA A 57 -6.06 21.35 1.75
C ALA A 57 -5.35 20.52 2.82
N TRP A 58 -5.99 19.44 3.24
CA TRP A 58 -5.43 18.56 4.25
C TRP A 58 -6.01 17.14 4.18
N VAL A 59 -5.27 16.18 4.74
CA VAL A 59 -5.70 14.79 4.86
C VAL A 59 -5.17 14.19 6.15
N LEU A 60 -5.98 13.33 6.75
CA LEU A 60 -5.62 12.33 7.75
C LEU A 60 -5.80 10.95 7.10
N MET A 61 -4.77 10.13 7.09
CA MET A 61 -4.75 8.81 6.47
C MET A 61 -4.30 7.74 7.46
N ASP A 62 -4.96 6.61 7.47
CA ASP A 62 -4.50 5.40 8.14
C ASP A 62 -3.22 4.88 7.48
N ALA A 63 -2.16 4.75 8.25
CA ALA A 63 -0.87 4.32 7.71
C ALA A 63 -0.83 2.83 7.36
N ASP A 64 -1.66 2.00 7.99
CA ASP A 64 -1.68 0.56 7.72
C ASP A 64 -2.46 0.25 6.43
N SER A 65 -3.70 0.70 6.31
CA SER A 65 -4.53 0.44 5.13
C SER A 65 -4.29 1.43 3.97
N GLY A 66 -3.89 2.66 4.25
CA GLY A 66 -3.85 3.77 3.29
C GLY A 66 -5.21 4.44 3.07
N ARG A 67 -6.23 4.09 3.88
CA ARG A 67 -7.56 4.70 3.82
C ARG A 67 -7.50 6.16 4.26
N ILE A 68 -8.14 7.04 3.50
CA ILE A 68 -8.37 8.42 3.91
C ILE A 68 -9.47 8.43 4.97
N LEU A 69 -9.11 8.88 6.16
CA LEU A 69 -10.01 8.91 7.33
C LEU A 69 -10.78 10.22 7.41
N ALA A 70 -10.14 11.32 7.07
CA ALA A 70 -10.72 12.65 6.99
C ALA A 70 -9.90 13.54 6.06
N GLY A 71 -10.50 14.56 5.47
CA GLY A 71 -9.80 15.46 4.58
C GLY A 71 -10.67 16.61 4.09
N LYS A 72 -10.00 17.60 3.51
CA LYS A 72 -10.62 18.70 2.77
C LYS A 72 -9.77 18.99 1.56
N ASP A 73 -10.39 19.06 0.39
CA ASP A 73 -9.70 19.27 -0.90
C ASP A 73 -8.50 18.33 -1.08
N ALA A 74 -8.61 17.09 -0.51
CA ALA A 74 -7.50 16.17 -0.31
C ALA A 74 -6.85 15.72 -1.62
N ASP A 75 -7.62 15.63 -2.70
CA ASP A 75 -7.16 15.19 -4.02
C ASP A 75 -6.83 16.35 -4.98
N ILE A 76 -7.01 17.60 -4.55
CA ILE A 76 -6.66 18.76 -5.37
C ILE A 76 -5.15 19.03 -5.24
N ALA A 77 -4.46 19.12 -6.38
CA ALA A 77 -3.03 19.43 -6.42
C ALA A 77 -2.77 20.90 -6.09
N TYR A 78 -1.86 21.15 -5.18
CA TYR A 78 -1.38 22.47 -4.77
C TYR A 78 0.15 22.48 -4.72
N PRO A 79 0.79 23.68 -4.84
CA PRO A 79 2.20 23.80 -4.51
C PRO A 79 2.45 23.32 -3.09
N MET A 80 3.47 22.48 -2.88
CA MET A 80 3.74 21.83 -1.60
C MET A 80 5.08 22.24 -0.99
N ALA A 81 5.80 23.17 -1.66
CA ALA A 81 7.08 23.68 -1.20
C ALA A 81 8.07 22.57 -0.83
N SER A 82 8.94 22.81 0.14
CA SER A 82 9.98 21.85 0.57
C SER A 82 9.48 20.54 1.20
N THR A 83 8.15 20.29 1.30
CA THR A 83 7.67 18.95 1.63
C THR A 83 8.02 17.94 0.52
N THR A 84 8.28 18.42 -0.71
CA THR A 84 8.89 17.69 -1.83
C THR A 84 10.13 16.88 -1.43
N LYS A 85 10.95 17.41 -0.53
CA LYS A 85 12.22 16.79 -0.10
C LYS A 85 12.05 15.45 0.61
N ILE A 86 10.84 15.09 1.03
CA ILE A 86 10.49 13.75 1.53
C ILE A 86 10.78 12.72 0.44
N LEU A 87 10.26 12.96 -0.78
CA LEU A 87 10.46 12.05 -1.89
C LEU A 87 11.91 12.09 -2.42
N THR A 88 12.54 13.24 -2.41
CA THR A 88 13.95 13.40 -2.77
C THR A 88 14.85 12.56 -1.85
N CYS A 89 14.60 12.63 -0.54
CA CYS A 89 15.36 11.87 0.46
C CYS A 89 15.23 10.36 0.26
N ILE A 90 14.00 9.86 0.14
CA ILE A 90 13.78 8.41 0.04
C ILE A 90 14.34 7.84 -1.26
N LEU A 91 14.21 8.56 -2.38
CA LEU A 91 14.81 8.15 -3.66
C LEU A 91 16.34 8.07 -3.56
N ALA A 92 16.97 9.04 -2.92
CA ALA A 92 18.41 9.04 -2.73
C ALA A 92 18.86 7.89 -1.81
N LEU A 93 18.08 7.56 -0.78
CA LEU A 93 18.37 6.41 0.09
C LEU A 93 18.21 5.06 -0.63
N GLU A 94 17.24 4.96 -1.53
CA GLU A 94 16.96 3.71 -2.25
C GLU A 94 17.86 3.47 -3.46
N GLN A 95 18.43 4.53 -4.07
CA GLN A 95 19.17 4.44 -5.32
C GLN A 95 20.65 4.80 -5.19
N GLY A 96 21.03 5.51 -4.12
CA GLY A 96 22.41 5.94 -3.87
C GLY A 96 23.09 5.12 -2.77
N ASN A 97 24.41 5.32 -2.65
CA ASN A 97 25.17 4.81 -1.51
C ASN A 97 25.44 5.98 -0.54
N PRO A 98 25.02 5.90 0.74
CA PRO A 98 25.21 6.96 1.75
C PRO A 98 26.67 7.46 1.88
N ASP A 99 27.64 6.61 1.55
CA ASP A 99 29.07 6.92 1.64
C ASP A 99 29.65 7.56 0.37
N ASP A 100 28.85 7.76 -0.68
CA ASP A 100 29.29 8.43 -1.89
C ASP A 100 29.67 9.88 -1.62
N TRP A 101 30.71 10.33 -2.32
CA TRP A 101 31.07 11.74 -2.38
C TRP A 101 30.30 12.41 -3.53
N VAL A 102 29.45 13.36 -3.17
CA VAL A 102 28.64 14.16 -4.11
C VAL A 102 29.39 15.43 -4.41
N GLU A 103 29.70 15.67 -5.68
CA GLU A 103 30.32 16.91 -6.16
C GLU A 103 29.23 17.97 -6.39
N VAL A 104 29.48 19.17 -5.92
CA VAL A 104 28.58 20.32 -6.04
C VAL A 104 28.77 20.98 -7.39
N SER A 105 27.73 20.99 -8.23
CA SER A 105 27.71 21.71 -9.51
C SER A 105 27.54 23.20 -9.34
N GLU A 106 27.82 23.97 -10.41
CA GLU A 106 27.49 25.41 -10.45
C GLU A 106 25.98 25.64 -10.29
N LYS A 107 25.13 24.77 -10.85
CA LYS A 107 23.68 24.83 -10.72
C LYS A 107 23.26 24.66 -9.25
N ALA A 108 23.79 23.65 -8.57
CA ALA A 108 23.50 23.44 -7.14
C ALA A 108 23.98 24.61 -6.27
N ALA A 109 25.20 25.09 -6.47
CA ALA A 109 25.77 26.23 -5.74
C ALA A 109 25.03 27.54 -5.96
N SER A 110 24.31 27.71 -7.08
CA SER A 110 23.55 28.93 -7.43
C SER A 110 22.08 28.90 -6.94
N MET A 111 21.65 27.85 -6.24
CA MET A 111 20.24 27.76 -5.77
C MET A 111 19.92 28.91 -4.81
N PRO A 112 18.67 29.44 -4.85
CA PRO A 112 18.25 30.47 -3.92
C PRO A 112 18.06 29.92 -2.50
N ASP A 113 18.00 30.80 -1.54
CA ASP A 113 17.73 30.49 -0.13
C ASP A 113 16.48 29.60 0.05
N VAL A 114 16.54 28.68 0.97
CA VAL A 114 17.49 28.35 2.05
C VAL A 114 18.64 27.50 1.50
N GLN A 115 19.89 27.81 1.89
CA GLN A 115 21.10 27.16 1.33
C GLN A 115 22.05 26.72 2.46
N LEU A 116 22.81 25.65 2.22
CA LEU A 116 24.02 25.32 2.97
C LEU A 116 25.18 26.25 2.56
N ASN A 117 25.01 26.99 1.46
CA ASN A 117 26.03 27.82 0.83
C ASN A 117 27.25 27.01 0.33
N MET A 118 26.98 25.87 -0.29
CA MET A 118 28.03 25.06 -0.93
C MET A 118 28.63 25.80 -2.13
N ARG A 119 29.89 25.50 -2.43
CA ARG A 119 30.61 26.07 -3.58
C ARG A 119 30.78 25.00 -4.67
N ALA A 120 30.73 25.40 -5.92
CA ALA A 120 31.00 24.52 -7.05
C ALA A 120 32.37 23.82 -6.87
N GLY A 121 32.44 22.52 -7.14
CA GLY A 121 33.61 21.68 -6.96
C GLY A 121 33.85 21.17 -5.53
N GLU A 122 33.15 21.69 -4.51
CA GLU A 122 33.17 21.06 -3.18
C GLU A 122 32.50 19.68 -3.20
N ARG A 123 32.91 18.80 -2.30
CA ARG A 123 32.35 17.46 -2.20
C ARG A 123 31.86 17.18 -0.77
N TYR A 124 30.72 16.56 -0.65
CA TYR A 124 30.07 16.19 0.62
C TYR A 124 29.60 14.75 0.56
N ARG A 125 29.52 14.07 1.70
CA ARG A 125 28.88 12.74 1.76
C ARG A 125 27.41 12.83 1.40
N LEU A 126 26.90 11.88 0.61
CA LEU A 126 25.48 11.81 0.28
C LEU A 126 24.62 11.80 1.56
N SER A 127 25.00 10.98 2.56
CA SER A 127 24.33 10.95 3.86
C SER A 127 24.25 12.34 4.51
N ASP A 128 25.34 13.12 4.51
CA ASP A 128 25.35 14.45 5.12
C ASP A 128 24.47 15.46 4.39
N LEU A 129 24.40 15.37 3.05
CA LEU A 129 23.46 16.17 2.26
C LEU A 129 22.00 15.79 2.54
N LEU A 130 21.71 14.51 2.83
CA LEU A 130 20.35 14.09 3.23
C LEU A 130 19.96 14.69 4.59
N TYR A 131 20.86 14.77 5.56
CA TYR A 131 20.59 15.52 6.80
C TYR A 131 20.40 17.01 6.52
N SER A 132 21.23 17.61 5.67
CA SER A 132 21.13 19.02 5.28
C SER A 132 19.75 19.37 4.68
N LEU A 133 19.28 18.58 3.71
CA LEU A 133 17.99 18.84 3.06
C LEU A 133 16.78 18.54 3.95
N MET A 134 16.88 17.59 4.91
CA MET A 134 15.76 17.25 5.77
C MET A 134 15.66 18.13 7.01
N LEU A 135 16.77 18.44 7.69
CA LEU A 135 16.80 19.22 8.91
C LEU A 135 16.62 20.72 8.63
N GLU A 136 17.44 21.28 7.75
CA GLU A 136 17.50 22.72 7.44
C GLU A 136 16.76 23.10 6.16
N SER A 137 16.38 22.10 5.36
CA SER A 137 15.67 22.30 4.09
C SER A 137 16.50 22.97 2.98
N HIS A 138 17.82 22.80 2.97
CA HIS A 138 18.72 23.43 2.01
C HIS A 138 18.41 23.01 0.57
N ASN A 139 18.30 24.03 -0.31
CA ASN A 139 17.93 23.84 -1.72
C ASN A 139 19.10 23.37 -2.58
N ASP A 140 20.30 23.89 -2.32
CA ASP A 140 21.54 23.48 -2.95
C ASP A 140 21.84 22.01 -2.69
N SER A 141 21.68 21.54 -1.44
CA SER A 141 21.82 20.13 -1.07
C SER A 141 20.85 19.23 -1.84
N ALA A 142 19.59 19.67 -2.01
CA ALA A 142 18.61 18.89 -2.74
C ALA A 142 18.95 18.77 -4.24
N VAL A 143 19.49 19.83 -4.84
CA VAL A 143 19.91 19.81 -6.25
C VAL A 143 21.16 18.95 -6.44
N ALA A 144 22.18 19.09 -5.57
CA ALA A 144 23.36 18.25 -5.63
C ALA A 144 23.05 16.75 -5.50
N VAL A 145 22.13 16.40 -4.57
CA VAL A 145 21.64 15.02 -4.42
C VAL A 145 20.92 14.56 -5.69
N ALA A 146 20.06 15.41 -6.28
CA ALA A 146 19.32 15.06 -7.47
C ALA A 146 20.22 14.84 -8.69
N GLU A 147 21.24 15.68 -8.89
CA GLU A 147 22.21 15.53 -9.97
C GLU A 147 23.06 14.26 -9.78
N HIS A 148 23.47 13.95 -8.55
CA HIS A 148 24.23 12.74 -8.25
C HIS A 148 23.44 11.46 -8.53
N ILE A 149 22.17 11.41 -8.12
CA ILE A 149 21.31 10.22 -8.27
C ILE A 149 20.65 10.13 -9.64
N GLY A 150 20.33 11.27 -10.24
CA GLY A 150 19.59 11.36 -11.50
C GLY A 150 20.48 11.53 -12.72
N GLY A 151 21.66 12.13 -12.56
CA GLY A 151 22.48 12.65 -13.65
C GLY A 151 22.14 14.11 -13.98
N SER A 152 20.86 14.49 -13.86
CA SER A 152 20.38 15.88 -13.97
C SER A 152 19.16 16.09 -13.07
N VAL A 153 18.78 17.35 -12.84
CA VAL A 153 17.56 17.70 -12.11
C VAL A 153 16.32 17.18 -12.85
N GLU A 154 16.31 17.26 -14.15
CA GLU A 154 15.23 16.86 -15.04
C GLU A 154 15.04 15.32 -14.99
N GLU A 155 16.10 14.54 -15.14
CA GLU A 155 16.06 13.08 -15.03
C GLU A 155 15.66 12.62 -13.62
N PHE A 156 16.11 13.37 -12.59
CA PHE A 156 15.68 13.08 -11.23
C PHE A 156 14.19 13.38 -11.02
N ALA A 157 13.66 14.45 -11.61
CA ALA A 157 12.21 14.75 -11.57
C ALA A 157 11.38 13.64 -12.24
N GLU A 158 11.87 13.06 -13.34
CA GLU A 158 11.23 11.88 -13.96
C GLU A 158 11.23 10.67 -13.01
N LYS A 159 12.34 10.43 -12.29
CA LYS A 159 12.40 9.38 -11.25
C LYS A 159 11.42 9.66 -10.12
N MET A 160 11.28 10.92 -9.67
CA MET A 160 10.29 11.32 -8.65
C MET A 160 8.86 11.02 -9.11
N ASN A 161 8.50 11.42 -10.32
CA ASN A 161 7.15 11.18 -10.87
C ASN A 161 6.88 9.68 -11.07
N ARG A 162 7.87 8.91 -11.51
CA ARG A 162 7.75 7.45 -11.61
C ARG A 162 7.53 6.81 -10.25
N LYS A 163 8.35 7.15 -9.25
CA LYS A 163 8.22 6.64 -7.89
C LYS A 163 6.89 7.02 -7.26
N ALA A 164 6.42 8.24 -7.47
CA ALA A 164 5.11 8.66 -6.99
C ALA A 164 3.97 7.80 -7.57
N ARG A 165 4.03 7.48 -8.87
CA ARG A 165 3.06 6.54 -9.50
C ARG A 165 3.15 5.13 -8.91
N GLU A 166 4.35 4.61 -8.65
CA GLU A 166 4.57 3.31 -8.01
C GLU A 166 3.98 3.25 -6.59
N ILE A 167 4.04 4.36 -5.86
CA ILE A 167 3.41 4.52 -4.52
C ILE A 167 1.87 4.61 -4.62
N GLY A 168 1.31 4.86 -5.81
CA GLY A 168 -0.13 5.02 -6.03
C GLY A 168 -0.62 6.47 -5.96
N CYS A 169 0.28 7.45 -6.12
CA CYS A 169 -0.09 8.85 -6.24
C CYS A 169 -0.77 9.12 -7.60
N LYS A 170 -1.77 10.02 -7.59
CA LYS A 170 -2.61 10.31 -8.77
C LYS A 170 -2.50 11.76 -9.24
N ASN A 171 -2.33 12.70 -8.32
CA ASN A 171 -2.40 14.14 -8.57
C ASN A 171 -1.09 14.80 -8.15
N VAL A 172 -0.01 14.47 -8.88
CA VAL A 172 1.35 14.97 -8.63
C VAL A 172 2.02 15.40 -9.94
N CYS A 173 2.82 16.45 -9.85
CA CYS A 173 3.76 16.87 -10.85
C CYS A 173 5.04 17.33 -10.14
N PHE A 174 6.07 16.50 -10.12
CA PHE A 174 7.38 16.87 -9.60
C PHE A 174 8.25 17.41 -10.73
N VAL A 175 8.71 18.65 -10.57
CA VAL A 175 9.57 19.36 -11.53
C VAL A 175 10.95 19.63 -10.90
N THR A 176 10.98 19.81 -9.57
CA THR A 176 12.22 20.10 -8.84
C THR A 176 12.41 19.20 -7.64
N PRO A 177 13.66 18.89 -7.22
CA PRO A 177 13.92 18.09 -6.03
C PRO A 177 13.76 18.86 -4.72
N ASN A 178 13.71 20.21 -4.76
CA ASN A 178 13.70 21.08 -3.60
C ASN A 178 12.34 21.67 -3.27
N GLY A 179 11.38 21.66 -4.22
CA GLY A 179 10.02 22.17 -4.03
C GLY A 179 9.84 23.67 -4.30
N LEU A 180 10.73 24.29 -5.06
CA LEU A 180 10.55 25.65 -5.54
C LEU A 180 9.41 25.71 -6.57
N ASP A 181 8.74 26.86 -6.62
CA ASP A 181 7.62 27.12 -7.53
C ASP A 181 8.11 27.29 -8.98
N VAL A 182 8.11 26.20 -9.74
CA VAL A 182 8.55 26.13 -11.14
C VAL A 182 7.52 25.32 -11.94
N ALA A 183 7.45 25.56 -13.22
CA ALA A 183 6.71 24.71 -14.18
C ALA A 183 7.69 23.97 -15.09
N ASP A 184 7.26 22.82 -15.61
CA ASP A 184 7.99 22.09 -16.66
C ASP A 184 7.86 22.78 -18.02
N ALA A 185 8.44 22.19 -19.05
CA ALA A 185 8.42 22.73 -20.42
C ALA A 185 7.00 22.78 -21.03
N ASP A 186 6.09 21.94 -20.53
CA ASP A 186 4.68 21.88 -20.96
C ASP A 186 3.78 22.81 -20.14
N GLY A 187 4.34 23.54 -19.16
CA GLY A 187 3.63 24.47 -18.29
C GLY A 187 2.94 23.82 -17.10
N ASN A 188 3.21 22.55 -16.80
CA ASN A 188 2.68 21.90 -15.61
C ASN A 188 3.43 22.38 -14.37
N GLU A 189 2.70 22.88 -13.38
CA GLU A 189 3.29 23.44 -12.17
C GLU A 189 3.73 22.33 -11.19
N HIS A 190 4.86 22.57 -10.49
CA HIS A 190 5.33 21.73 -9.39
C HIS A 190 4.27 21.66 -8.29
N SER A 191 3.55 20.54 -8.19
CA SER A 191 2.38 20.42 -7.31
C SER A 191 2.13 18.97 -6.90
N ALA A 192 1.42 18.79 -5.78
CA ALA A 192 0.88 17.51 -5.34
C ALA A 192 -0.40 17.71 -4.53
N SER A 193 -1.25 16.70 -4.47
CA SER A 193 -2.39 16.69 -3.57
C SER A 193 -1.97 16.36 -2.11
N ALA A 194 -2.78 16.77 -1.14
CA ALA A 194 -2.55 16.41 0.26
C ALA A 194 -2.59 14.88 0.46
N ALA A 195 -3.52 14.19 -0.24
CA ALA A 195 -3.62 12.75 -0.21
C ALA A 195 -2.34 12.07 -0.74
N ASP A 196 -1.76 12.58 -1.81
CA ASP A 196 -0.54 12.00 -2.38
C ASP A 196 0.69 12.29 -1.50
N MET A 197 0.78 13.47 -0.90
CA MET A 197 1.85 13.78 0.06
C MET A 197 1.77 12.88 1.31
N ALA A 198 0.58 12.55 1.78
CA ALA A 198 0.38 11.58 2.86
C ALA A 198 0.75 10.16 2.44
N ARG A 199 0.43 9.72 1.19
CA ARG A 199 0.87 8.43 0.63
C ARG A 199 2.39 8.33 0.54
N ILE A 200 3.05 9.39 0.09
CA ILE A 200 4.53 9.46 0.03
C ILE A 200 5.12 9.33 1.45
N MET A 201 4.59 10.07 2.43
CA MET A 201 5.05 9.95 3.83
C MET A 201 4.79 8.56 4.39
N ARG A 202 3.64 7.97 4.10
CA ARG A 202 3.30 6.59 4.48
C ARG A 202 4.34 5.61 3.92
N TYR A 203 4.66 5.72 2.65
CA TYR A 203 5.68 4.90 2.03
C TYR A 203 7.03 5.06 2.75
N CYS A 204 7.49 6.30 2.92
CA CYS A 204 8.79 6.60 3.52
C CYS A 204 8.93 6.11 4.96
N ALA A 205 7.88 6.29 5.78
CA ALA A 205 7.93 6.01 7.22
C ALA A 205 7.58 4.55 7.58
N PHE A 206 6.81 3.84 6.74
CA PHE A 206 6.25 2.54 7.12
C PHE A 206 6.51 1.41 6.10
N GLN A 207 6.78 1.71 4.82
CA GLN A 207 6.80 0.70 3.78
C GLN A 207 8.16 0.54 3.09
N SER A 208 8.92 1.64 2.92
CA SER A 208 10.21 1.61 2.23
C SER A 208 11.20 0.67 2.91
N PRO A 209 12.01 -0.09 2.15
CA PRO A 209 13.15 -0.82 2.71
C PRO A 209 14.15 0.08 3.44
N CYS A 210 14.21 1.38 3.09
CA CYS A 210 15.08 2.38 3.71
C CYS A 210 14.39 3.19 4.83
N ARG A 211 13.20 2.78 5.31
CA ARG A 211 12.42 3.52 6.31
C ARG A 211 13.18 3.82 7.59
N GLU A 212 14.00 2.89 8.08
CA GLU A 212 14.73 3.06 9.34
C GLU A 212 15.74 4.21 9.23
N ILE A 213 16.51 4.29 8.12
CA ILE A 213 17.46 5.37 7.87
C ILE A 213 16.70 6.68 7.63
N PHE A 214 15.59 6.66 6.89
CA PHE A 214 14.75 7.83 6.70
C PHE A 214 14.25 8.40 8.04
N LEU A 215 13.77 7.54 8.94
CA LEU A 215 13.32 7.93 10.27
C LEU A 215 14.47 8.42 11.15
N GLU A 216 15.65 7.82 11.08
CA GLU A 216 16.85 8.29 11.76
C GLU A 216 17.16 9.73 11.35
N ILE A 217 17.28 9.99 10.04
CA ILE A 217 17.57 11.33 9.51
C ILE A 217 16.51 12.34 9.98
N THR A 218 15.24 12.04 9.78
CA THR A 218 14.15 13.00 10.04
C THR A 218 13.92 13.28 11.53
N ARG A 219 14.33 12.36 12.42
CA ARG A 219 14.22 12.48 13.88
C ARG A 219 15.46 13.06 14.53
N THR A 220 16.56 13.14 13.83
CA THR A 220 17.80 13.70 14.36
C THR A 220 17.59 15.18 14.73
N ALA A 221 17.88 15.53 15.97
CA ALA A 221 17.68 16.88 16.49
C ALA A 221 18.71 17.87 15.90
N SER A 222 19.96 17.44 15.81
CA SER A 222 21.04 18.23 15.21
C SER A 222 22.18 17.34 14.74
N ARG A 223 22.95 17.80 13.76
CA ARG A 223 24.14 17.14 13.24
C ARG A 223 25.15 18.14 12.74
N THR A 224 26.42 17.89 12.95
CA THR A 224 27.50 18.64 12.30
C THR A 224 28.00 17.84 11.09
N ILE A 225 28.10 18.50 9.94
CA ILE A 225 28.63 17.93 8.71
C ILE A 225 29.85 18.72 8.23
N GLN A 226 30.64 18.12 7.37
CA GLN A 226 31.85 18.73 6.83
C GLN A 226 31.98 18.42 5.32
N ASP A 227 32.69 19.33 4.60
CA ASP A 227 33.14 19.04 3.26
C ASP A 227 34.28 17.98 3.29
N GLU A 228 34.59 17.38 2.12
CA GLU A 228 35.64 16.34 2.00
C GLU A 228 37.00 16.83 2.52
N SER A 229 37.32 18.11 2.34
CA SER A 229 38.59 18.69 2.79
C SER A 229 38.67 18.92 4.30
N GLY A 230 37.52 18.88 5.02
CA GLY A 230 37.42 19.24 6.43
C GLY A 230 37.57 20.73 6.72
N ASN A 231 37.67 21.59 5.70
CA ASN A 231 37.89 23.02 5.86
C ASN A 231 36.61 23.79 6.20
N ARG A 232 35.43 23.21 5.86
CA ARG A 232 34.13 23.80 6.14
C ARG A 232 33.28 22.85 6.95
N SER A 233 32.74 23.38 8.04
CA SER A 233 31.87 22.65 8.95
C SER A 233 30.57 23.38 9.15
N PHE A 234 29.44 22.66 9.17
CA PHE A 234 28.11 23.21 9.27
C PHE A 234 27.34 22.50 10.37
N TYR A 235 26.75 23.27 11.27
CA TYR A 235 25.82 22.77 12.28
C TYR A 235 24.41 22.83 11.71
N LEU A 236 23.75 21.68 11.67
CA LEU A 236 22.38 21.51 11.20
C LEU A 236 21.45 21.30 12.38
N ALA A 237 20.34 22.00 12.43
CA ALA A 237 19.31 21.85 13.47
C ALA A 237 17.96 21.49 12.83
N ASN A 238 17.20 20.61 13.47
CA ASN A 238 15.92 20.18 12.94
C ASN A 238 14.82 21.22 13.22
N HIS A 239 14.22 21.76 12.18
CA HIS A 239 13.14 22.74 12.26
C HIS A 239 11.74 22.15 12.51
N ASN A 240 11.61 20.84 12.69
CA ASN A 240 10.35 20.22 13.07
C ASN A 240 10.11 20.34 14.58
N ALA A 241 9.45 21.43 14.98
CA ALA A 241 9.19 21.71 16.39
C ALA A 241 8.34 20.63 17.10
N LEU A 242 7.53 19.85 16.35
CA LEU A 242 6.66 18.86 16.95
C LEU A 242 7.40 17.60 17.42
N LEU A 243 8.59 17.31 16.90
CA LEU A 243 9.40 16.17 17.38
C LEU A 243 9.76 16.24 18.87
N SER A 244 9.86 17.44 19.41
CA SER A 244 10.13 17.66 20.84
C SER A 244 8.89 17.95 21.67
N GLN A 245 7.74 18.20 21.04
CA GLN A 245 6.51 18.63 21.70
C GLN A 245 5.41 17.56 21.70
N CYS A 246 5.42 16.63 20.74
CA CYS A 246 4.42 15.59 20.57
C CYS A 246 5.13 14.24 20.42
N THR A 247 4.95 13.36 21.37
CA THR A 247 5.58 12.03 21.41
C THR A 247 5.07 11.11 20.31
N GLU A 248 3.88 11.40 19.78
CA GLU A 248 3.22 10.68 18.70
C GLU A 248 3.86 10.95 17.33
N VAL A 249 4.50 12.12 17.18
CA VAL A 249 5.13 12.51 15.89
C VAL A 249 6.38 11.67 15.64
N LEU A 250 6.29 10.75 14.69
CA LEU A 250 7.37 9.86 14.29
C LEU A 250 8.35 10.53 13.31
N SER A 251 7.84 11.34 12.40
CA SER A 251 8.61 12.03 11.35
C SER A 251 7.80 13.21 10.81
N GLY A 252 8.47 14.14 10.14
CA GLY A 252 7.76 15.22 9.43
C GLY A 252 8.69 16.17 8.70
N LYS A 253 8.13 16.88 7.72
CA LYS A 253 8.84 17.90 6.93
C LYS A 253 7.97 19.13 6.75
N THR A 254 8.55 20.30 7.02
CA THR A 254 7.94 21.61 6.76
C THR A 254 8.26 22.10 5.35
N GLY A 255 7.41 22.96 4.81
CA GLY A 255 7.64 23.69 3.58
C GLY A 255 7.05 25.08 3.63
N PHE A 256 7.65 26.01 2.87
CA PHE A 256 7.10 27.33 2.62
C PHE A 256 7.63 27.89 1.30
N THR A 257 6.73 28.38 0.46
CA THR A 257 7.02 29.32 -0.62
C THR A 257 5.91 30.39 -0.64
N GLY A 258 6.12 31.48 -1.34
CA GLY A 258 5.11 32.51 -1.51
C GLY A 258 3.79 31.98 -2.08
N LYS A 259 3.86 31.02 -3.04
CA LYS A 259 2.72 30.41 -3.68
C LYS A 259 2.07 29.32 -2.82
N ALA A 260 2.87 28.45 -2.22
CA ALA A 260 2.38 27.32 -1.41
C ALA A 260 1.78 27.72 -0.06
N GLY A 261 2.27 28.81 0.56
CA GLY A 261 2.03 29.07 1.97
C GLY A 261 2.79 28.08 2.87
N TYR A 262 2.44 28.03 4.14
CA TYR A 262 3.04 27.07 5.07
C TYR A 262 2.46 25.67 4.87
N CYS A 263 3.32 24.68 4.66
CA CYS A 263 2.97 23.28 4.50
C CYS A 263 3.65 22.43 5.57
N TYR A 264 3.02 21.29 5.91
CA TYR A 264 3.60 20.30 6.80
C TYR A 264 3.07 18.90 6.48
N VAL A 265 3.97 17.93 6.40
CA VAL A 265 3.63 16.52 6.18
C VAL A 265 4.29 15.69 7.27
N ALA A 266 3.54 14.82 7.93
CA ALA A 266 4.01 14.07 9.09
C ALA A 266 3.51 12.62 9.10
N ALA A 267 4.28 11.77 9.78
CA ALA A 267 3.88 10.43 10.22
C ALA A 267 3.71 10.43 11.74
N LEU A 268 2.64 9.80 12.22
CA LEU A 268 2.28 9.69 13.63
C LEU A 268 2.21 8.21 14.01
N LYS A 269 2.60 7.90 15.26
CA LYS A 269 2.45 6.54 15.80
C LYS A 269 2.31 6.57 17.32
N LYS A 270 1.28 5.88 17.82
CA LYS A 270 1.04 5.69 19.26
C LYS A 270 0.17 4.47 19.50
N GLU A 271 0.50 3.66 20.49
CA GLU A 271 -0.32 2.54 20.97
C GLU A 271 -0.80 1.60 19.86
N GLY A 272 0.08 1.31 18.91
CA GLY A 272 -0.22 0.44 17.77
C GLY A 272 -1.01 1.09 16.64
N LYS A 273 -1.51 2.32 16.80
CA LYS A 273 -2.14 3.10 15.74
C LYS A 273 -1.09 3.94 15.02
N ALA A 274 -1.18 4.01 13.69
CA ALA A 274 -0.29 4.82 12.86
C ALA A 274 -1.08 5.63 11.83
N PHE A 275 -0.71 6.89 11.67
CA PHE A 275 -1.37 7.80 10.73
C PHE A 275 -0.35 8.61 9.94
N THR A 276 -0.76 9.07 8.76
CA THR A 276 -0.05 10.12 8.04
C THR A 276 -0.96 11.32 7.82
N VAL A 277 -0.36 12.49 7.92
CA VAL A 277 -1.06 13.78 7.78
C VAL A 277 -0.31 14.63 6.78
N ALA A 278 -1.05 15.28 5.89
CA ALA A 278 -0.52 16.33 5.04
C ALA A 278 -1.38 17.59 5.17
N LEU A 279 -0.73 18.72 5.38
CA LEU A 279 -1.31 20.06 5.51
C LEU A 279 -0.69 20.95 4.44
N LEU A 280 -1.47 21.46 3.50
CA LEU A 280 -1.03 22.36 2.44
C LEU A 280 -1.70 23.73 2.59
N GLY A 281 -0.90 24.78 2.44
CA GLY A 281 -1.42 26.15 2.54
C GLY A 281 -1.98 26.53 3.90
N CYS A 282 -1.27 26.22 5.00
CA CYS A 282 -1.65 26.59 6.39
C CYS A 282 -1.38 28.06 6.69
N GLY A 283 -1.87 28.98 5.85
CA GLY A 283 -1.66 30.41 5.98
C GLY A 283 -0.33 30.90 5.40
N TRP A 284 -0.14 32.20 5.45
CA TRP A 284 1.02 32.95 4.94
C TRP A 284 1.55 33.85 6.06
N PRO A 285 2.71 34.49 5.89
CA PRO A 285 3.22 35.41 6.91
C PRO A 285 2.16 36.45 7.33
N PRO A 286 2.01 36.71 8.63
CA PRO A 286 2.88 36.27 9.76
C PRO A 286 2.50 34.95 10.42
N HIS A 287 1.60 34.14 9.87
CA HIS A 287 0.91 33.01 10.50
C HIS A 287 1.70 31.68 10.44
N LYS A 288 3.01 31.71 10.66
CA LYS A 288 3.90 30.51 10.56
C LYS A 288 3.58 29.38 11.54
N THR A 289 2.77 29.62 12.57
CA THR A 289 2.41 28.65 13.62
C THR A 289 1.13 27.88 13.33
N TYR A 290 0.33 28.28 12.34
CA TYR A 290 -0.96 27.65 12.02
C TYR A 290 -0.81 26.16 11.72
N LYS A 291 0.23 25.76 10.97
CA LYS A 291 0.51 24.34 10.69
C LYS A 291 0.70 23.50 11.97
N TRP A 292 1.27 24.08 13.02
CA TRP A 292 1.43 23.40 14.31
C TRP A 292 0.11 23.29 15.08
N ALA A 293 -0.73 24.31 15.00
CA ALA A 293 -2.05 24.30 15.61
C ALA A 293 -2.96 23.27 14.93
N ASP A 294 -2.97 23.25 13.59
CA ASP A 294 -3.75 22.29 12.80
C ASP A 294 -3.28 20.87 13.05
N MET A 295 -1.96 20.65 13.09
CA MET A 295 -1.40 19.33 13.33
C MET A 295 -1.80 18.76 14.69
N ARG A 296 -1.76 19.56 15.77
CA ARG A 296 -2.19 19.10 17.09
C ARG A 296 -3.67 18.74 17.15
N LYS A 297 -4.53 19.50 16.42
CA LYS A 297 -5.95 19.16 16.32
C LYS A 297 -6.16 17.81 15.61
N LEU A 298 -5.42 17.57 14.53
CA LEU A 298 -5.51 16.30 13.79
C LEU A 298 -4.91 15.13 14.55
N ASP A 299 -3.81 15.35 15.27
CA ASP A 299 -3.21 14.37 16.17
C ASP A 299 -4.20 13.91 17.23
N GLN A 300 -4.76 14.87 17.98
CA GLN A 300 -5.77 14.60 18.99
C GLN A 300 -7.00 13.90 18.37
N TYR A 301 -7.53 14.43 17.26
CA TYR A 301 -8.68 13.83 16.57
C TYR A 301 -8.41 12.39 16.12
N ALA A 302 -7.22 12.11 15.57
CA ALA A 302 -6.86 10.78 15.08
C ALA A 302 -6.86 9.74 16.22
N PHE A 303 -6.19 10.02 17.33
CA PHE A 303 -6.03 9.06 18.42
C PHE A 303 -7.26 8.94 19.31
N ASP A 304 -8.06 10.01 19.46
CA ASP A 304 -9.29 10.00 20.26
C ASP A 304 -10.46 9.36 19.52
N THR A 305 -10.49 9.45 18.18
CA THR A 305 -11.66 9.09 17.38
C THR A 305 -11.58 7.68 16.79
N TYR A 306 -10.39 7.29 16.29
CA TYR A 306 -10.23 6.03 15.57
C TYR A 306 -9.71 4.93 16.49
N ASN A 307 -10.40 3.77 16.48
CA ASN A 307 -10.02 2.59 17.23
C ASN A 307 -9.96 1.36 16.33
N TRP A 308 -9.23 0.33 16.78
CA TRP A 308 -9.15 -0.95 16.08
C TRP A 308 -10.43 -1.75 16.29
N TYR A 309 -11.04 -2.14 15.18
CA TYR A 309 -12.16 -3.07 15.15
C TYR A 309 -11.79 -4.26 14.28
N ASP A 310 -12.17 -5.47 14.73
CA ASP A 310 -12.12 -6.65 13.90
C ASP A 310 -13.44 -6.76 13.13
N ILE A 311 -13.35 -6.55 11.83
CA ILE A 311 -14.51 -6.54 10.94
C ILE A 311 -14.71 -7.89 10.22
N PHE A 312 -13.93 -8.93 10.59
CA PHE A 312 -14.11 -10.27 10.04
C PHE A 312 -15.30 -10.98 10.70
N ASP A 313 -16.29 -11.35 9.88
CA ASP A 313 -17.43 -12.14 10.34
C ASP A 313 -17.08 -13.62 10.44
N ARG A 314 -16.69 -14.07 11.65
CA ARG A 314 -16.35 -15.47 11.94
C ARG A 314 -17.57 -16.38 12.02
N GLU A 315 -18.75 -15.82 12.23
CA GLU A 315 -19.99 -16.59 12.38
C GLU A 315 -20.67 -16.83 11.02
N LYS A 316 -20.13 -16.24 9.96
CA LYS A 316 -20.66 -16.40 8.60
C LYS A 316 -20.60 -17.85 8.16
N THR A 317 -21.77 -18.39 7.89
CA THR A 317 -21.92 -19.68 7.25
C THR A 317 -22.54 -19.49 5.87
N PHE A 318 -22.01 -20.23 4.90
CA PHE A 318 -22.58 -20.24 3.56
C PHE A 318 -23.54 -21.42 3.39
N PRO A 319 -24.66 -21.28 2.64
CA PRO A 319 -25.43 -22.43 2.24
C PRO A 319 -24.58 -23.35 1.35
N GLU A 320 -24.90 -24.64 1.36
CA GLU A 320 -24.30 -25.56 0.39
C GLU A 320 -24.72 -25.16 -1.02
N VAL A 321 -23.76 -25.23 -1.96
CA VAL A 321 -23.96 -24.92 -3.37
C VAL A 321 -24.14 -26.21 -4.15
N GLU A 322 -25.14 -26.26 -5.02
CA GLU A 322 -25.41 -27.42 -5.87
C GLU A 322 -24.24 -27.66 -6.84
N VAL A 323 -23.84 -28.92 -7.01
CA VAL A 323 -22.79 -29.31 -7.97
C VAL A 323 -23.38 -30.26 -8.99
N ARG A 324 -23.66 -29.74 -10.18
CA ARG A 324 -24.20 -30.53 -11.29
C ARG A 324 -23.19 -31.57 -11.78
N ARG A 325 -23.68 -32.74 -12.10
CA ARG A 325 -22.87 -33.87 -12.53
C ARG A 325 -21.77 -34.28 -11.55
N GLY A 326 -21.88 -33.87 -10.29
CA GLY A 326 -20.96 -34.22 -9.23
C GLY A 326 -21.33 -35.54 -8.57
N VAL A 327 -20.33 -36.29 -8.11
CA VAL A 327 -20.53 -37.52 -7.29
C VAL A 327 -21.25 -37.20 -5.99
N LYS A 328 -20.95 -36.06 -5.41
CA LYS A 328 -21.66 -35.40 -4.33
C LYS A 328 -22.48 -34.27 -4.95
N GLY A 329 -23.75 -34.17 -4.62
CA GLY A 329 -24.67 -33.19 -5.23
C GLY A 329 -24.45 -31.77 -4.78
N THR A 330 -23.67 -31.55 -3.70
CA THR A 330 -23.42 -30.23 -3.13
C THR A 330 -21.98 -30.10 -2.66
N THR A 331 -21.52 -28.89 -2.46
CA THR A 331 -20.27 -28.56 -1.77
C THR A 331 -20.48 -27.40 -0.80
N ALA A 332 -19.81 -27.43 0.34
CA ALA A 332 -19.76 -26.30 1.28
C ALA A 332 -18.81 -25.23 0.76
N LEU A 333 -19.04 -24.00 1.17
CA LEU A 333 -18.15 -22.86 0.88
C LEU A 333 -17.43 -22.41 2.16
N THR A 334 -16.24 -21.88 1.99
CA THR A 334 -15.41 -21.32 3.08
C THR A 334 -14.80 -19.98 2.68
N LEU A 335 -14.72 -19.08 3.66
CA LEU A 335 -14.00 -17.81 3.55
C LEU A 335 -12.85 -17.83 4.54
N ASN A 336 -11.63 -17.81 4.01
CA ASN A 336 -10.42 -17.80 4.82
C ASN A 336 -9.61 -16.53 4.56
N LEU A 337 -9.23 -15.83 5.62
CA LEU A 337 -8.30 -14.72 5.52
C LEU A 337 -6.85 -15.22 5.40
N PRO A 338 -5.95 -14.46 4.75
CA PRO A 338 -4.52 -14.79 4.70
C PRO A 338 -3.85 -14.83 6.08
N SER A 339 -4.48 -14.22 7.09
CA SER A 339 -3.94 -14.13 8.44
C SER A 339 -4.19 -15.43 9.21
N GLU A 340 -3.16 -15.99 9.87
CA GLU A 340 -3.28 -17.19 10.74
C GLU A 340 -4.33 -17.01 11.85
N LYS A 341 -4.51 -15.77 12.34
CA LYS A 341 -5.48 -15.43 13.39
C LYS A 341 -6.90 -15.24 12.87
N GLN A 342 -7.12 -15.29 11.55
CA GLN A 342 -8.42 -15.02 10.94
C GLN A 342 -9.02 -13.70 11.48
N THR A 343 -8.20 -12.63 11.51
CA THR A 343 -8.62 -11.30 11.95
C THR A 343 -8.48 -10.31 10.81
N PHE A 344 -9.46 -9.42 10.66
CA PHE A 344 -9.37 -8.29 9.76
C PHE A 344 -9.55 -6.99 10.56
N LEU A 345 -8.43 -6.48 11.08
CA LEU A 345 -8.42 -5.28 11.90
C LEU A 345 -8.41 -4.02 11.02
N MET A 346 -9.29 -3.08 11.33
CA MET A 346 -9.34 -1.77 10.70
C MET A 346 -9.52 -0.67 11.75
N LEU A 347 -8.93 0.49 11.47
CA LEU A 347 -9.18 1.72 12.23
C LEU A 347 -10.51 2.33 11.77
N LEU A 348 -11.50 2.35 12.67
CA LEU A 348 -12.84 2.90 12.41
C LEU A 348 -13.22 3.89 13.50
N ARG A 349 -14.09 4.83 13.14
CA ARG A 349 -14.86 5.64 14.11
C ARG A 349 -16.02 4.80 14.63
N ALA A 350 -16.56 5.19 15.78
CA ALA A 350 -17.69 4.51 16.39
C ALA A 350 -18.99 4.54 15.54
N ASP A 351 -19.13 5.53 14.66
CA ASP A 351 -20.28 5.69 13.76
C ASP A 351 -20.08 5.02 12.38
N GLU A 352 -18.87 4.56 12.05
CA GLU A 352 -18.61 3.82 10.82
C GLU A 352 -19.04 2.37 10.95
N LYS A 353 -19.83 1.90 9.98
CA LYS A 353 -20.32 0.53 9.94
C LYS A 353 -19.74 -0.20 8.73
N PRO A 354 -19.11 -1.36 8.94
CA PRO A 354 -18.73 -2.24 7.84
C PRO A 354 -19.98 -2.78 7.14
N ASP A 355 -19.94 -2.84 5.80
CA ASP A 355 -20.91 -3.54 4.96
C ASP A 355 -20.16 -4.64 4.22
N ILE A 356 -20.59 -5.91 4.37
CA ILE A 356 -19.95 -7.03 3.71
C ILE A 356 -20.89 -7.58 2.67
N ARG A 357 -20.42 -7.62 1.42
CA ARG A 357 -21.19 -8.12 0.28
C ARG A 357 -20.57 -9.42 -0.18
N TYR A 358 -21.38 -10.49 -0.18
CA TYR A 358 -20.96 -11.81 -0.61
C TYR A 358 -21.53 -12.08 -2.00
N GLU A 359 -20.65 -12.48 -2.92
CA GLU A 359 -21.00 -12.87 -4.28
C GLU A 359 -20.49 -14.28 -4.53
N TYR A 360 -21.39 -15.22 -4.76
CA TYR A 360 -21.07 -16.60 -5.06
C TYR A 360 -22.20 -17.25 -5.89
N PRO A 361 -21.90 -18.29 -6.70
CA PRO A 361 -22.89 -18.95 -7.56
C PRO A 361 -23.83 -19.82 -6.73
N THR A 362 -25.05 -19.98 -7.22
CA THR A 362 -26.03 -20.92 -6.65
C THR A 362 -25.78 -22.37 -7.11
N GLU A 363 -24.99 -22.56 -8.19
CA GLU A 363 -24.73 -23.84 -8.82
C GLU A 363 -23.32 -23.85 -9.41
N LEU A 364 -22.64 -24.97 -9.29
CA LEU A 364 -21.33 -25.26 -9.88
C LEU A 364 -21.39 -26.48 -10.80
N GLU A 365 -20.47 -26.61 -11.74
CA GLU A 365 -20.32 -27.77 -12.62
C GLU A 365 -19.11 -28.60 -12.15
N ALA A 366 -19.31 -29.91 -11.97
CA ALA A 366 -18.22 -30.81 -11.61
C ALA A 366 -17.19 -30.99 -12.75
N PRO A 367 -15.90 -31.20 -12.46
CA PRO A 367 -15.31 -31.34 -11.12
C PRO A 367 -15.14 -30.00 -10.42
N VAL A 368 -15.33 -29.95 -9.11
CA VAL A 368 -14.98 -28.84 -8.23
C VAL A 368 -13.84 -29.31 -7.33
N HIS A 369 -12.83 -28.47 -7.15
CA HIS A 369 -11.68 -28.83 -6.32
C HIS A 369 -11.72 -28.07 -5.00
N GLU A 370 -11.33 -28.73 -3.91
CA GLU A 370 -11.08 -28.05 -2.62
C GLU A 370 -10.10 -26.91 -2.82
N GLY A 371 -10.40 -25.72 -2.26
CA GLY A 371 -9.61 -24.52 -2.45
C GLY A 371 -9.83 -23.81 -3.81
N GLN A 372 -10.75 -24.30 -4.65
CA GLN A 372 -11.13 -23.58 -5.87
C GLN A 372 -11.87 -22.31 -5.51
N GLU A 373 -11.44 -21.16 -6.04
CA GLU A 373 -12.15 -19.90 -5.91
C GLU A 373 -13.46 -19.95 -6.68
N VAL A 374 -14.57 -19.67 -5.96
CA VAL A 374 -15.92 -19.75 -6.49
C VAL A 374 -16.73 -18.48 -6.26
N GLY A 375 -16.19 -17.53 -5.50
CA GLY A 375 -16.88 -16.28 -5.19
C GLY A 375 -15.98 -15.30 -4.47
N GLN A 376 -16.57 -14.20 -4.02
CA GLN A 376 -15.86 -13.11 -3.35
C GLN A 376 -16.67 -12.54 -2.20
N ALA A 377 -15.99 -12.19 -1.11
CA ALA A 377 -16.50 -11.36 -0.02
C ALA A 377 -15.85 -9.97 -0.11
N SER A 378 -16.65 -8.95 -0.38
CA SER A 378 -16.18 -7.56 -0.54
C SER A 378 -16.59 -6.75 0.68
N TYR A 379 -15.61 -6.11 1.32
CA TYR A 379 -15.78 -5.31 2.53
C TYR A 379 -15.82 -3.83 2.16
N TYR A 380 -16.83 -3.12 2.66
CA TYR A 380 -17.05 -1.70 2.41
C TYR A 380 -17.14 -0.94 3.72
N ILE A 381 -16.61 0.28 3.75
CA ILE A 381 -16.80 1.28 4.79
C ILE A 381 -17.31 2.55 4.11
N ASN A 382 -18.49 3.05 4.50
CA ASN A 382 -19.09 4.23 3.87
C ASN A 382 -19.18 4.13 2.33
N ASP A 383 -19.58 2.93 1.82
CA ASP A 383 -19.66 2.60 0.40
C ASP A 383 -18.31 2.57 -0.37
N GLU A 384 -17.18 2.79 0.30
CA GLU A 384 -15.85 2.60 -0.26
C GLU A 384 -15.36 1.16 -0.02
N GLN A 385 -14.97 0.44 -1.08
CA GLN A 385 -14.44 -0.90 -0.96
C GLN A 385 -13.03 -0.84 -0.35
N VAL A 386 -12.87 -1.46 0.83
CA VAL A 386 -11.60 -1.46 1.58
C VAL A 386 -10.81 -2.76 1.43
N ALA A 387 -11.51 -3.87 1.14
CA ALA A 387 -10.87 -5.17 0.86
C ALA A 387 -11.81 -6.08 0.08
N ALA A 388 -11.24 -7.14 -0.48
CA ALA A 388 -11.97 -8.25 -1.04
C ALA A 388 -11.20 -9.55 -0.81
N TYR A 389 -11.91 -10.61 -0.42
CA TYR A 389 -11.33 -11.92 -0.16
C TYR A 389 -12.10 -12.99 -0.93
N PRO A 390 -11.41 -13.97 -1.54
CA PRO A 390 -12.05 -15.04 -2.28
C PRO A 390 -12.80 -16.00 -1.36
N ILE A 391 -13.92 -16.50 -1.87
CA ILE A 391 -14.70 -17.59 -1.28
C ILE A 391 -14.30 -18.87 -2.02
N TYR A 392 -14.02 -19.92 -1.28
CA TYR A 392 -13.50 -21.18 -1.81
C TYR A 392 -14.48 -22.32 -1.63
N ALA A 393 -14.44 -23.29 -2.53
CA ALA A 393 -15.04 -24.60 -2.29
C ALA A 393 -14.30 -25.31 -1.16
N ALA A 394 -15.03 -25.82 -0.17
CA ALA A 394 -14.44 -26.47 1.02
C ALA A 394 -14.09 -27.93 0.78
N GLU A 395 -14.60 -28.54 -0.29
CA GLU A 395 -14.44 -29.96 -0.59
C GLU A 395 -14.28 -30.18 -2.09
N THR A 396 -13.54 -31.25 -2.44
CA THR A 396 -13.47 -31.71 -3.82
C THR A 396 -14.71 -32.54 -4.16
N VAL A 397 -15.37 -32.20 -5.27
CA VAL A 397 -16.49 -32.95 -5.83
C VAL A 397 -16.07 -33.45 -7.22
N GLU A 398 -15.84 -34.77 -7.31
CA GLU A 398 -15.49 -35.40 -8.58
C GLU A 398 -16.68 -35.41 -9.55
N LYS A 399 -16.38 -35.42 -10.84
CA LYS A 399 -17.38 -35.53 -11.90
C LYS A 399 -17.86 -36.96 -12.08
N ILE A 400 -19.16 -37.15 -12.22
CA ILE A 400 -19.72 -38.42 -12.71
C ILE A 400 -19.42 -38.52 -14.20
N ASP A 401 -18.38 -39.29 -14.53
CA ASP A 401 -18.01 -39.64 -15.91
C ASP A 401 -18.13 -41.13 -16.16
N TYR A 402 -17.86 -41.56 -17.41
CA TYR A 402 -17.91 -42.96 -17.77
C TYR A 402 -16.97 -43.81 -16.92
N GLY A 403 -15.77 -43.33 -16.64
CA GLY A 403 -14.80 -44.04 -15.81
C GLY A 403 -15.27 -44.23 -14.37
N TRP A 404 -15.90 -43.20 -13.77
CA TRP A 404 -16.51 -43.30 -12.46
C TRP A 404 -17.65 -44.34 -12.44
N CYS A 405 -18.57 -44.27 -13.42
CA CYS A 405 -19.65 -45.22 -13.55
C CYS A 405 -19.12 -46.68 -13.69
N LEU A 406 -18.09 -46.86 -14.50
CA LEU A 406 -17.49 -48.20 -14.67
C LEU A 406 -16.85 -48.71 -13.37
N ARG A 407 -16.07 -47.88 -12.68
CA ARG A 407 -15.50 -48.25 -11.37
C ARG A 407 -16.58 -48.60 -10.34
N ARG A 408 -17.66 -47.83 -10.31
CA ARG A 408 -18.78 -48.08 -9.42
C ARG A 408 -19.51 -49.38 -9.72
N CYS A 409 -19.72 -49.70 -11.00
CA CYS A 409 -20.28 -50.98 -11.41
C CYS A 409 -19.38 -52.16 -11.01
N ILE A 410 -18.07 -52.05 -11.26
CA ILE A 410 -17.10 -53.09 -10.87
C ILE A 410 -17.11 -53.29 -9.37
N SER A 411 -17.04 -52.23 -8.59
CA SER A 411 -17.10 -52.30 -7.11
C SER A 411 -18.41 -52.94 -6.60
N TYR A 412 -19.54 -52.61 -7.22
CA TYR A 412 -20.81 -53.24 -6.88
C TYR A 412 -20.82 -54.75 -7.19
N PHE A 413 -20.34 -55.15 -8.38
CA PHE A 413 -20.22 -56.56 -8.73
C PHE A 413 -19.26 -57.31 -7.81
N GLU A 414 -18.10 -56.73 -7.46
CA GLU A 414 -17.17 -57.34 -6.50
C GLU A 414 -17.78 -57.57 -5.14
N THR A 415 -18.58 -56.59 -4.63
CA THR A 415 -19.24 -56.69 -3.34
C THR A 415 -20.33 -57.74 -3.35
N GLU A 416 -21.21 -57.74 -4.33
CA GLU A 416 -22.27 -58.73 -4.50
C GLU A 416 -21.70 -60.13 -4.76
N PHE A 417 -20.69 -60.28 -5.62
CA PHE A 417 -20.04 -61.53 -5.89
C PHE A 417 -19.42 -62.14 -4.63
N ARG A 418 -18.76 -61.32 -3.78
CA ARG A 418 -18.19 -61.79 -2.51
C ARG A 418 -19.28 -62.19 -1.51
N SER A 419 -20.40 -61.50 -1.49
CA SER A 419 -21.51 -61.83 -0.58
C SER A 419 -22.19 -63.17 -0.95
N ILE A 420 -22.33 -63.43 -2.23
CA ILE A 420 -22.95 -64.66 -2.77
C ILE A 420 -22.01 -65.89 -2.50
N TRP A 421 -20.71 -65.71 -2.64
CA TRP A 421 -19.74 -66.79 -2.54
C TRP A 421 -19.05 -66.88 -1.16
N GLN A 422 -19.43 -66.10 -0.18
CA GLN A 422 -18.88 -66.07 1.18
C GLN A 422 -17.33 -66.00 1.20
N ILE A 423 -16.70 -65.27 0.27
CA ILE A 423 -15.24 -65.13 0.15
C ILE A 423 -14.76 -64.16 1.23
N PRO A 424 -13.78 -64.53 2.09
CA PRO A 424 -13.26 -63.64 3.14
C PRO A 424 -12.58 -62.42 2.54
N ALA A 425 -12.65 -61.29 3.28
CA ALA A 425 -12.14 -59.94 2.86
C ALA A 425 -10.62 -59.88 2.59
N ALA A 426 -9.84 -60.91 2.85
CA ALA A 426 -8.39 -60.95 2.75
C ALA A 426 -7.81 -61.42 1.38
N THR A 427 -8.64 -61.72 0.38
CA THR A 427 -8.16 -62.19 -0.93
C THR A 427 -8.06 -61.00 -1.90
N THR A 428 -6.89 -60.39 -1.98
CA THR A 428 -6.58 -59.37 -3.01
C THR A 428 -6.33 -60.08 -4.34
N PHE A 429 -7.21 -59.84 -5.34
CA PHE A 429 -6.91 -60.18 -6.73
C PHE A 429 -5.96 -59.09 -7.29
N SER A 430 -4.70 -59.48 -7.48
CA SER A 430 -3.72 -58.62 -8.14
C SER A 430 -4.01 -58.64 -9.64
N TYR A 431 -4.58 -57.58 -10.16
CA TYR A 431 -4.62 -57.35 -11.58
C TYR A 431 -3.22 -56.98 -12.07
N GLY A 432 -2.60 -57.85 -12.87
CA GLY A 432 -1.33 -57.55 -13.51
C GLY A 432 -1.47 -56.31 -14.40
N THR A 433 -0.55 -55.38 -14.26
CA THR A 433 -0.39 -54.24 -15.17
C THR A 433 -0.17 -54.76 -16.59
N PHE A 434 -1.10 -54.46 -17.50
CA PHE A 434 -0.91 -54.70 -18.92
C PHE A 434 0.15 -53.72 -19.44
N ASP A 435 1.36 -54.22 -19.64
CA ASP A 435 2.46 -53.49 -20.24
C ASP A 435 2.23 -53.47 -21.79
N SER A 436 1.92 -52.30 -22.31
CA SER A 436 1.64 -52.07 -23.73
C SER A 436 2.93 -51.89 -24.56
N LYS A 437 3.96 -52.68 -24.32
CA LYS A 437 5.16 -52.71 -25.17
C LYS A 437 5.55 -54.14 -25.50
N SER A 438 4.90 -54.72 -26.49
CA SER A 438 5.53 -55.68 -27.43
C SER A 438 4.48 -56.31 -28.35
N ALA A 439 4.44 -55.90 -29.56
CA ALA A 439 4.10 -56.71 -30.75
C ALA A 439 4.26 -55.85 -31.99
N TYR A 440 5.34 -56.08 -32.74
CA TYR A 440 5.21 -56.62 -34.07
C TYR A 440 6.59 -57.02 -34.63
N PRO A 441 6.67 -58.14 -35.33
CA PRO A 441 7.89 -58.55 -36.00
C PRO A 441 8.18 -57.74 -37.26
#